data_54aa87267315a56fc369f1eb1f3b63ef
#
_entry.id   54aa87267315a56fc369f1eb1f3b63ef
#
_cell.length_a   1.000
_cell.length_b   1.000
_cell.length_c   1.000
_cell.angle_alpha   90.00
_cell.angle_beta   90.00
_cell.angle_gamma   90.00
#
_symmetry.space_group_name_H-M   'P 1'
#
loop_
_entity.id
_entity.type
_entity.pdbx_description
1 polymer ?
#
loop_
_entity_poly.entity_id
_entity_poly.type
_entity_poly.pdbx_seq_one_letter_code
_entity_poly.pdbx_strand_id
1 'polypeptide(L)'
;MKTTARRLLTLTLTLACSALCMLAMTPAARAEAEPEHPVKPLLWKIEGKGLIQPSYLFGTIHISKGPAVTLHPAARIAFDASSHFYAEVPLDPASQMAAMPLMMRKDGRKLDESIGKELAAKLNAELKLINPALDSSPFQTMTTWTAAILPQLLPHQMEGGQPLDMKLWDQATEAGKETAGMEKPAAQLIAFTELTEDEQIILLAETLKGMKKERAEGKDTTQELIDAYITGEPEKIAAVIDRSIREMAEGEHKELGEKLLKRLLNDRDKTMADFIIATLKDQPADSHFFAAGAGHFVGEINIATHLVDAGYTVTRVEE
;
A
#
# COMPACT_ATOMS: atom_id res chain seq x y z
N MET A 1 5.78 38.21 4.64
CA MET A 1 5.53 37.19 3.61
C MET A 1 6.65 36.14 3.61
N LYS A 2 6.85 35.39 4.71
CA LYS A 2 7.90 34.32 4.77
C LYS A 2 7.48 33.13 5.65
N THR A 3 6.18 32.88 5.84
CA THR A 3 5.68 31.86 6.78
C THR A 3 4.81 30.78 6.15
N THR A 4 4.52 30.83 4.85
CA THR A 4 3.59 29.91 4.19
C THR A 4 4.27 28.74 3.46
N ALA A 5 5.57 28.82 3.21
CA ALA A 5 6.29 27.77 2.44
C ALA A 5 6.79 26.59 3.29
N ARG A 6 6.67 26.65 4.64
CA ARG A 6 7.27 25.65 5.53
C ARG A 6 6.29 24.54 5.97
N ARG A 7 5.02 24.61 5.57
CA ARG A 7 3.98 23.64 5.96
C ARG A 7 3.68 22.56 4.92
N LEU A 8 4.34 22.56 3.78
CA LEU A 8 4.03 21.64 2.66
C LEU A 8 4.94 20.40 2.57
N LEU A 9 5.89 20.22 3.49
CA LEU A 9 6.91 19.19 3.31
C LEU A 9 6.80 17.99 4.27
N THR A 10 5.70 17.82 5.00
CA THR A 10 5.65 16.89 6.14
C THR A 10 4.74 15.69 5.98
N LEU A 11 4.51 15.20 4.79
CA LEU A 11 3.42 14.24 4.62
C LEU A 11 3.67 13.19 3.53
N THR A 12 4.57 12.21 3.71
CA THR A 12 4.75 11.24 2.61
C THR A 12 5.38 9.91 2.99
N LEU A 13 4.59 8.81 3.12
CA LEU A 13 4.71 7.51 2.48
C LEU A 13 3.78 6.41 3.06
N THR A 14 3.42 6.36 4.27
CA THR A 14 2.04 6.07 4.69
C THR A 14 1.25 7.36 4.61
N LEU A 15 1.98 8.43 4.63
CA LEU A 15 1.64 9.78 4.30
C LEU A 15 1.54 10.05 2.80
N ALA A 16 2.18 9.30 1.94
CA ALA A 16 1.86 9.33 0.53
C ALA A 16 0.41 8.86 0.30
N CYS A 17 -0.17 8.05 1.17
CA CYS A 17 -1.60 7.76 1.15
C CYS A 17 -2.49 8.72 1.96
N SER A 18 -1.96 9.55 2.87
CA SER A 18 -2.84 10.24 3.83
C SER A 18 -2.87 11.74 3.83
N ALA A 19 -2.04 12.42 3.10
CA ALA A 19 -1.76 13.82 3.42
C ALA A 19 -2.08 14.85 2.37
N LEU A 20 -2.78 14.52 1.32
CA LEU A 20 -3.28 15.52 0.35
C LEU A 20 -4.79 15.78 0.45
N CYS A 21 -5.42 15.44 1.56
CA CYS A 21 -6.87 15.49 1.74
C CYS A 21 -7.43 16.80 2.30
N MET A 22 -6.94 17.96 1.88
CA MET A 22 -7.69 19.20 2.15
C MET A 22 -7.60 20.15 0.97
N LEU A 23 -8.50 20.01 0.01
CA LEU A 23 -9.13 21.11 -0.74
C LEU A 23 -10.13 20.58 -1.79
N ALA A 24 -11.33 21.12 -1.71
CA ALA A 24 -12.40 21.17 -2.73
C ALA A 24 -13.48 20.07 -2.69
N MET A 25 -14.58 20.38 -2.00
CA MET A 25 -15.89 19.74 -2.19
C MET A 25 -16.63 20.42 -3.35
N THR A 26 -16.97 19.65 -4.37
CA THR A 26 -18.08 19.97 -5.29
C THR A 26 -18.96 18.74 -5.44
N PRO A 27 -20.31 18.85 -5.40
CA PRO A 27 -21.19 17.68 -5.50
C PRO A 27 -21.33 17.23 -6.96
N ALA A 28 -21.12 15.95 -7.22
CA ALA A 28 -21.34 15.32 -8.50
C ALA A 28 -22.62 14.47 -8.53
N ALA A 29 -23.16 14.31 -9.72
CA ALA A 29 -24.44 13.70 -10.03
C ALA A 29 -24.50 12.20 -9.69
N ARG A 30 -25.70 11.74 -9.33
CA ARG A 30 -26.07 10.39 -8.90
C ARG A 30 -25.91 9.38 -10.05
N ALA A 31 -24.89 8.55 -9.97
CA ALA A 31 -24.78 7.29 -10.71
C ALA A 31 -25.45 6.15 -9.89
N GLU A 32 -25.73 5.00 -10.49
CA GLU A 32 -26.23 3.80 -9.80
C GLU A 32 -25.42 3.60 -8.51
N ALA A 33 -26.13 3.34 -7.40
CA ALA A 33 -25.51 3.32 -6.08
C ALA A 33 -24.39 2.26 -6.07
N GLU A 34 -23.15 2.74 -5.99
CA GLU A 34 -22.01 1.86 -5.71
C GLU A 34 -22.32 1.09 -4.40
N PRO A 35 -21.88 -0.18 -4.28
CA PRO A 35 -22.07 -0.92 -3.05
C PRO A 35 -21.45 -0.13 -1.88
N GLU A 36 -22.08 -0.17 -0.71
CA GLU A 36 -21.60 0.57 0.46
C GLU A 36 -20.26 0.03 1.00
N HIS A 37 -19.91 -1.23 0.67
CA HIS A 37 -18.70 -1.96 1.07
C HIS A 37 -18.36 -3.03 0.02
N PRO A 38 -17.18 -3.69 0.06
CA PRO A 38 -16.87 -4.83 -0.80
C PRO A 38 -17.93 -5.92 -0.74
N VAL A 39 -18.17 -6.61 -1.85
CA VAL A 39 -19.22 -7.65 -1.97
C VAL A 39 -18.93 -8.84 -1.05
N LYS A 40 -17.66 -9.22 -0.93
CA LYS A 40 -17.16 -10.22 0.01
C LYS A 40 -15.97 -9.64 0.78
N PRO A 41 -15.79 -9.99 2.06
CA PRO A 41 -14.63 -9.53 2.81
C PRO A 41 -13.37 -10.28 2.37
N LEU A 42 -12.24 -9.60 2.29
CA LEU A 42 -10.93 -10.25 2.25
C LEU A 42 -10.51 -10.58 3.69
N LEU A 43 -11.22 -11.52 4.30
CA LEU A 43 -11.10 -11.88 5.71
C LEU A 43 -10.85 -13.37 5.88
N TRP A 44 -9.91 -13.75 6.72
CA TRP A 44 -9.67 -15.14 7.12
C TRP A 44 -9.64 -15.24 8.63
N LYS A 45 -10.28 -16.29 9.16
CA LYS A 45 -10.26 -16.65 10.57
C LYS A 45 -9.10 -17.61 10.83
N ILE A 46 -8.34 -17.35 11.90
CA ILE A 46 -7.23 -18.17 12.37
C ILE A 46 -7.67 -18.88 13.65
N GLU A 47 -7.53 -20.21 13.68
CA GLU A 47 -7.90 -21.08 14.82
C GLU A 47 -6.84 -22.18 15.02
N GLY A 48 -6.96 -22.92 16.11
CA GLY A 48 -6.09 -24.07 16.40
C GLY A 48 -4.87 -23.72 17.24
N LYS A 49 -3.97 -24.66 17.39
CA LYS A 49 -2.70 -24.54 18.15
C LYS A 49 -2.83 -23.93 19.56
N GLY A 50 -3.95 -24.20 20.23
CA GLY A 50 -4.17 -23.72 21.60
C GLY A 50 -4.69 -22.30 21.71
N LEU A 51 -5.08 -21.65 20.61
CA LEU A 51 -5.81 -20.40 20.66
C LEU A 51 -7.13 -20.58 21.37
N ILE A 52 -7.41 -19.70 22.34
CA ILE A 52 -8.68 -19.67 23.09
C ILE A 52 -9.73 -18.86 22.34
N GLN A 53 -9.29 -17.79 21.69
CA GLN A 53 -10.11 -16.93 20.85
C GLN A 53 -9.62 -17.02 19.39
N PRO A 54 -10.52 -16.91 18.41
CA PRO A 54 -10.10 -16.78 17.02
C PRO A 54 -9.39 -15.44 16.81
N SER A 55 -8.42 -15.42 15.88
CA SER A 55 -7.80 -14.21 15.36
C SER A 55 -8.09 -14.10 13.87
N TYR A 56 -7.76 -12.97 13.26
CA TYR A 56 -8.19 -12.68 11.90
C TYR A 56 -7.08 -12.08 11.07
N LEU A 57 -6.99 -12.48 9.78
CA LEU A 57 -6.23 -11.80 8.73
C LEU A 57 -7.20 -11.00 7.89
N PHE A 58 -6.83 -9.80 7.50
CA PHE A 58 -7.67 -8.94 6.69
C PHE A 58 -6.86 -8.25 5.58
N GLY A 59 -7.32 -8.40 4.33
CA GLY A 59 -6.74 -7.72 3.18
C GLY A 59 -7.26 -6.30 3.03
N THR A 60 -6.35 -5.30 3.00
CA THR A 60 -6.65 -3.90 2.72
C THR A 60 -6.21 -3.50 1.33
N ILE A 61 -6.58 -2.29 0.92
CA ILE A 61 -6.02 -1.59 -0.22
C ILE A 61 -5.66 -0.16 0.20
N HIS A 62 -4.45 0.31 -0.13
CA HIS A 62 -3.95 1.62 0.29
C HIS A 62 -4.51 2.77 -0.57
N ILE A 63 -5.79 2.72 -0.91
CA ILE A 63 -6.49 3.68 -1.76
C ILE A 63 -7.72 4.19 -1.03
N SER A 64 -8.02 5.48 -1.20
CA SER A 64 -9.06 6.20 -0.44
C SER A 64 -10.34 6.36 -1.26
N LYS A 65 -10.83 5.31 -1.95
CA LYS A 65 -11.91 5.47 -2.93
C LYS A 65 -13.06 4.49 -2.72
N GLY A 66 -14.29 5.02 -2.80
CA GLY A 66 -15.53 4.24 -2.90
C GLY A 66 -15.71 3.18 -1.81
N PRO A 67 -16.26 2.01 -2.14
CA PRO A 67 -16.49 0.90 -1.22
C PRO A 67 -15.22 0.33 -0.58
N ALA A 68 -14.06 0.55 -1.22
CA ALA A 68 -12.78 0.03 -0.75
C ALA A 68 -12.34 0.60 0.63
N VAL A 69 -12.94 1.71 1.08
CA VAL A 69 -12.64 2.35 2.37
C VAL A 69 -13.67 2.04 3.46
N THR A 70 -14.53 1.05 3.23
CA THR A 70 -15.56 0.62 4.18
C THR A 70 -15.39 -0.86 4.47
N LEU A 71 -15.46 -1.24 5.75
CA LEU A 71 -15.44 -2.65 6.13
C LEU A 71 -16.74 -3.34 5.72
N HIS A 72 -16.62 -4.52 5.14
CA HIS A 72 -17.72 -5.46 5.06
C HIS A 72 -18.24 -5.80 6.48
N PRO A 73 -19.56 -6.02 6.69
CA PRO A 73 -20.10 -6.30 8.03
C PRO A 73 -19.39 -7.42 8.78
N ALA A 74 -19.04 -8.53 8.12
CA ALA A 74 -18.29 -9.63 8.77
C ALA A 74 -16.90 -9.18 9.24
N ALA A 75 -16.19 -8.36 8.45
CA ALA A 75 -14.90 -7.82 8.86
C ALA A 75 -15.05 -6.81 10.01
N ARG A 76 -16.15 -6.04 10.05
CA ARG A 76 -16.49 -5.15 11.15
C ARG A 76 -16.67 -5.94 12.45
N ILE A 77 -17.45 -7.02 12.42
CA ILE A 77 -17.65 -7.90 13.59
C ILE A 77 -16.32 -8.46 14.09
N ALA A 78 -15.47 -8.95 13.18
CA ALA A 78 -14.15 -9.49 13.52
C ALA A 78 -13.22 -8.41 14.12
N PHE A 79 -13.20 -7.22 13.53
CA PHE A 79 -12.40 -6.09 14.01
C PHE A 79 -12.87 -5.66 15.41
N ASP A 80 -14.19 -5.50 15.63
CA ASP A 80 -14.74 -5.03 16.90
C ASP A 80 -14.50 -6.05 18.02
N ALA A 81 -14.56 -7.35 17.70
CA ALA A 81 -14.32 -8.45 18.65
C ALA A 81 -12.84 -8.62 19.04
N SER A 82 -11.91 -8.12 18.24
CA SER A 82 -10.47 -8.25 18.49
C SER A 82 -10.00 -7.23 19.54
N SER A 83 -9.12 -7.64 20.45
CA SER A 83 -8.49 -6.77 21.45
C SER A 83 -7.25 -6.03 20.91
N HIS A 84 -6.62 -6.57 19.86
CA HIS A 84 -5.40 -6.05 19.26
C HIS A 84 -5.59 -5.78 17.77
N PHE A 85 -4.98 -4.74 17.28
CA PHE A 85 -4.93 -4.41 15.86
C PHE A 85 -3.47 -4.25 15.38
N TYR A 86 -3.13 -4.95 14.30
CA TYR A 86 -1.82 -4.88 13.67
C TYR A 86 -1.97 -4.47 12.22
N ALA A 87 -1.26 -3.39 11.83
CA ALA A 87 -1.07 -3.01 10.44
C ALA A 87 0.27 -3.55 9.93
N GLU A 88 0.54 -3.44 8.63
CA GLU A 88 1.85 -3.80 8.06
C GLU A 88 2.98 -3.07 8.81
N VAL A 89 2.84 -1.77 8.97
CA VAL A 89 3.76 -0.91 9.73
C VAL A 89 2.97 -0.06 10.72
N PRO A 90 3.60 0.46 11.79
CA PRO A 90 2.93 1.40 12.67
C PRO A 90 2.49 2.64 11.90
N LEU A 91 1.22 3.04 12.06
CA LEU A 91 0.61 4.16 11.32
C LEU A 91 0.53 5.45 12.18
N ASP A 92 1.13 5.45 13.35
CA ASP A 92 1.25 6.64 14.18
C ASP A 92 2.18 7.71 13.54
N PRO A 93 1.95 9.01 13.82
CA PRO A 93 2.72 10.09 13.19
C PRO A 93 4.24 10.01 13.42
N ALA A 94 4.69 9.50 14.57
CA ALA A 94 6.11 9.41 14.88
C ALA A 94 6.81 8.35 14.02
N SER A 95 6.18 7.17 13.87
CA SER A 95 6.66 6.10 13.00
C SER A 95 6.70 6.52 11.53
N GLN A 96 5.70 7.26 11.08
CA GLN A 96 5.64 7.79 9.73
C GLN A 96 6.75 8.83 9.48
N MET A 97 6.98 9.73 10.42
CA MET A 97 8.08 10.70 10.33
C MET A 97 9.46 10.01 10.31
N ALA A 98 9.62 8.90 11.02
CA ALA A 98 10.87 8.13 11.03
C ALA A 98 11.21 7.50 9.66
N ALA A 99 10.23 7.26 8.79
CA ALA A 99 10.44 6.75 7.44
C ALA A 99 10.90 7.85 6.44
N MET A 100 10.56 9.11 6.68
CA MET A 100 10.84 10.23 5.77
C MET A 100 12.31 10.35 5.33
N PRO A 101 13.32 10.20 6.22
CA PRO A 101 14.73 10.29 5.81
C PRO A 101 15.16 9.22 4.78
N LEU A 102 14.41 8.10 4.68
CA LEU A 102 14.70 7.03 3.71
C LEU A 102 14.29 7.42 2.29
N MET A 103 13.38 8.37 2.16
CA MET A 103 12.90 8.89 0.86
C MET A 103 13.75 10.05 0.35
N MET A 104 14.61 10.60 1.20
CA MET A 104 15.40 11.78 0.90
C MET A 104 16.80 11.41 0.43
N ARG A 105 17.30 12.14 -0.56
CA ARG A 105 18.68 12.00 -1.03
C ARG A 105 19.66 12.42 0.06
N LYS A 106 20.77 11.71 0.12
CA LYS A 106 21.87 11.97 1.08
C LYS A 106 23.18 12.38 0.39
N ASP A 107 23.20 12.36 -0.96
CA ASP A 107 24.37 12.64 -1.78
C ASP A 107 24.54 14.13 -2.11
N GLY A 108 23.63 15.00 -1.68
CA GLY A 108 23.64 16.44 -1.92
C GLY A 108 23.27 16.86 -3.37
N ARG A 109 22.99 15.89 -4.25
CA ARG A 109 22.59 16.14 -5.65
C ARG A 109 21.09 16.39 -5.74
N LYS A 110 20.67 17.11 -6.79
CA LYS A 110 19.26 17.18 -7.17
C LYS A 110 18.86 15.96 -7.99
N LEU A 111 17.56 15.63 -7.95
CA LEU A 111 17.01 14.53 -8.75
C LEU A 111 17.36 14.69 -10.24
N ASP A 112 17.13 15.87 -10.83
CA ASP A 112 17.38 16.13 -12.24
C ASP A 112 18.85 15.96 -12.66
N GLU A 113 19.80 16.18 -11.74
CA GLU A 113 21.22 15.94 -11.96
C GLU A 113 21.54 14.43 -12.04
N SER A 114 20.77 13.62 -11.34
CA SER A 114 20.96 12.16 -11.27
C SER A 114 20.30 11.45 -12.47
N ILE A 115 19.05 11.82 -12.78
CA ILE A 115 18.27 11.13 -13.82
C ILE A 115 18.53 11.70 -15.24
N GLY A 116 19.17 12.84 -15.33
CA GLY A 116 19.47 13.52 -16.59
C GLY A 116 18.26 14.26 -17.20
N LYS A 117 18.55 15.15 -18.13
CA LYS A 117 17.57 16.11 -18.69
C LYS A 117 16.38 15.44 -19.38
N GLU A 118 16.62 14.34 -20.08
CA GLU A 118 15.57 13.67 -20.86
C GLU A 118 14.54 13.03 -19.93
N LEU A 119 14.97 12.27 -18.91
CA LEU A 119 14.07 11.61 -17.98
C LEU A 119 13.38 12.62 -17.07
N ALA A 120 14.07 13.69 -16.64
CA ALA A 120 13.48 14.80 -15.92
C ALA A 120 12.35 15.48 -16.72
N ALA A 121 12.54 15.69 -18.03
CA ALA A 121 11.49 16.23 -18.88
C ALA A 121 10.28 15.30 -19.00
N LYS A 122 10.49 13.97 -19.09
CA LYS A 122 9.42 12.96 -19.09
C LYS A 122 8.65 12.98 -17.77
N LEU A 123 9.34 13.01 -16.63
CA LEU A 123 8.70 13.10 -15.31
C LEU A 123 7.84 14.37 -15.20
N ASN A 124 8.39 15.54 -15.58
CA ASN A 124 7.62 16.79 -15.57
C ASN A 124 6.39 16.73 -16.49
N ALA A 125 6.50 16.11 -17.65
CA ALA A 125 5.38 15.95 -18.57
C ALA A 125 4.27 15.09 -17.96
N GLU A 126 4.61 13.97 -17.30
CA GLU A 126 3.64 13.10 -16.62
C GLU A 126 2.97 13.81 -15.45
N LEU A 127 3.73 14.51 -14.60
CA LEU A 127 3.19 15.27 -13.49
C LEU A 127 2.17 16.31 -13.93
N LYS A 128 2.45 17.03 -15.03
CA LYS A 128 1.52 18.02 -15.62
C LYS A 128 0.26 17.40 -16.20
N LEU A 129 0.30 16.15 -16.64
CA LEU A 129 -0.87 15.41 -17.10
C LEU A 129 -1.77 14.99 -15.92
N ILE A 130 -1.19 14.71 -14.76
CA ILE A 130 -1.94 14.46 -13.53
C ILE A 130 -2.61 15.76 -13.06
N ASN A 131 -1.84 16.83 -12.96
CA ASN A 131 -2.34 18.16 -12.63
C ASN A 131 -1.42 19.23 -13.22
N PRO A 132 -1.93 20.19 -14.04
CA PRO A 132 -1.12 21.24 -14.67
C PRO A 132 -0.27 22.08 -13.70
N ALA A 133 -0.62 22.13 -12.41
CA ALA A 133 0.14 22.84 -11.37
C ALA A 133 1.31 22.04 -10.80
N LEU A 134 1.43 20.74 -11.12
CA LEU A 134 2.52 19.89 -10.64
C LEU A 134 3.76 20.02 -11.52
N ASP A 135 4.92 19.94 -10.88
CA ASP A 135 6.23 19.81 -11.50
C ASP A 135 7.18 18.97 -10.62
N SER A 136 8.41 18.75 -11.09
CA SER A 136 9.42 17.97 -10.37
C SER A 136 10.08 18.71 -9.19
N SER A 137 9.73 19.99 -8.92
CA SER A 137 10.38 20.77 -7.85
C SER A 137 10.31 20.12 -6.47
N PRO A 138 9.16 19.54 -6.04
CA PRO A 138 9.09 18.84 -4.76
C PRO A 138 9.96 17.58 -4.68
N PHE A 139 10.28 16.97 -5.83
CA PHE A 139 11.05 15.74 -5.92
C PHE A 139 12.56 15.95 -5.93
N GLN A 140 13.05 17.20 -6.05
CA GLN A 140 14.47 17.48 -6.25
C GLN A 140 15.37 17.00 -5.11
N THR A 141 14.85 16.89 -3.90
CA THR A 141 15.56 16.38 -2.71
C THR A 141 15.21 14.93 -2.38
N MET A 142 14.33 14.31 -3.14
CA MET A 142 13.89 12.93 -2.93
C MET A 142 14.77 11.94 -3.71
N THR A 143 14.82 10.70 -3.23
CA THR A 143 15.48 9.60 -3.95
C THR A 143 14.81 9.35 -5.30
N THR A 144 15.52 8.75 -6.22
CA THR A 144 15.00 8.45 -7.56
C THR A 144 13.85 7.43 -7.49
N TRP A 145 13.92 6.44 -6.58
CA TRP A 145 12.82 5.50 -6.39
C TRP A 145 11.55 6.18 -5.87
N THR A 146 11.66 7.19 -5.01
CA THR A 146 10.50 7.96 -4.54
C THR A 146 9.82 8.67 -5.71
N ALA A 147 10.60 9.26 -6.62
CA ALA A 147 10.08 9.87 -7.84
C ALA A 147 9.49 8.85 -8.83
N ALA A 148 9.86 7.57 -8.74
CA ALA A 148 9.26 6.51 -9.53
C ALA A 148 7.89 6.08 -9.00
N ILE A 149 7.70 6.05 -7.67
CA ILE A 149 6.50 5.50 -7.04
C ILE A 149 5.40 6.56 -6.88
N LEU A 150 5.75 7.75 -6.37
CA LEU A 150 4.76 8.77 -6.01
C LEU A 150 3.84 9.21 -7.16
N PRO A 151 4.32 9.46 -8.40
CA PRO A 151 3.45 9.90 -9.49
C PRO A 151 2.28 8.97 -9.79
N GLN A 152 2.45 7.65 -9.60
CA GLN A 152 1.39 6.66 -9.80
C GLN A 152 0.28 6.79 -8.76
N LEU A 153 0.62 7.23 -7.55
CA LEU A 153 -0.31 7.33 -6.42
C LEU A 153 -1.02 8.70 -6.39
N LEU A 154 -0.41 9.74 -6.97
CA LEU A 154 -0.93 11.11 -6.90
C LEU A 154 -2.39 11.25 -7.37
N PRO A 155 -2.84 10.66 -8.50
CA PRO A 155 -4.23 10.80 -8.95
C PRO A 155 -5.22 10.38 -7.87
N HIS A 156 -4.98 9.22 -7.24
CA HIS A 156 -5.86 8.66 -6.23
C HIS A 156 -5.79 9.41 -4.89
N GLN A 157 -4.61 9.94 -4.54
CA GLN A 157 -4.44 10.78 -3.36
C GLN A 157 -5.12 12.14 -3.49
N MET A 158 -5.14 12.71 -4.70
CA MET A 158 -5.79 14.00 -4.97
C MET A 158 -7.33 13.91 -4.94
N GLU A 159 -7.91 12.72 -5.10
CA GLU A 159 -9.35 12.50 -4.96
C GLU A 159 -9.82 12.67 -3.49
N GLY A 160 -8.91 12.66 -2.54
CA GLY A 160 -9.14 12.86 -1.12
C GLY A 160 -9.67 11.62 -0.41
N GLY A 161 -9.57 11.64 0.91
CA GLY A 161 -10.01 10.54 1.77
C GLY A 161 -8.84 9.89 2.53
N GLN A 162 -9.17 9.02 3.47
CA GLN A 162 -8.21 8.27 4.25
C GLN A 162 -8.30 6.79 3.86
N PRO A 163 -7.19 6.12 3.52
CA PRO A 163 -7.17 4.69 3.25
C PRO A 163 -7.72 3.87 4.41
N LEU A 164 -8.24 2.67 4.09
CA LEU A 164 -8.92 1.83 5.07
C LEU A 164 -8.02 1.41 6.24
N ASP A 165 -6.79 1.05 5.96
CA ASP A 165 -5.79 0.67 6.97
C ASP A 165 -5.54 1.79 7.99
N MET A 166 -5.46 3.04 7.55
CA MET A 166 -5.36 4.19 8.47
C MET A 166 -6.64 4.44 9.25
N LYS A 167 -7.82 4.31 8.61
CA LYS A 167 -9.09 4.39 9.34
C LYS A 167 -9.19 3.34 10.43
N LEU A 168 -8.75 2.11 10.14
CA LEU A 168 -8.76 1.02 11.11
C LEU A 168 -7.79 1.27 12.26
N TRP A 169 -6.60 1.82 11.96
CA TRP A 169 -5.64 2.21 12.99
C TRP A 169 -6.21 3.27 13.94
N ASP A 170 -6.80 4.33 13.38
CA ASP A 170 -7.40 5.38 14.19
C ASP A 170 -8.55 4.84 15.04
N GLN A 171 -9.47 4.05 14.45
CA GLN A 171 -10.57 3.42 15.15
C GLN A 171 -10.10 2.45 16.25
N ALA A 172 -9.05 1.67 15.99
CA ALA A 172 -8.45 0.78 16.99
C ALA A 172 -7.87 1.57 18.16
N THR A 173 -7.15 2.65 17.87
CA THR A 173 -6.56 3.54 18.87
C THR A 173 -7.66 4.23 19.71
N GLU A 174 -8.70 4.76 19.07
CA GLU A 174 -9.85 5.39 19.73
C GLU A 174 -10.63 4.39 20.61
N ALA A 175 -10.73 3.14 20.17
CA ALA A 175 -11.35 2.07 20.92
C ALA A 175 -10.48 1.51 22.06
N GLY A 176 -9.25 2.01 22.24
CA GLY A 176 -8.32 1.55 23.27
C GLY A 176 -7.72 0.17 23.01
N LYS A 177 -7.76 -0.32 21.76
CA LYS A 177 -7.07 -1.56 21.38
C LYS A 177 -5.56 -1.34 21.39
N GLU A 178 -4.79 -2.40 21.65
CA GLU A 178 -3.35 -2.34 21.42
C GLU A 178 -3.08 -2.31 19.91
N THR A 179 -2.25 -1.34 19.47
CA THR A 179 -1.91 -1.15 18.05
C THR A 179 -0.41 -1.28 17.83
N ALA A 180 -0.01 -2.05 16.81
CA ALA A 180 1.40 -2.15 16.41
C ALA A 180 1.53 -2.44 14.90
N GLY A 181 2.75 -2.35 14.38
CA GLY A 181 3.09 -2.82 13.04
C GLY A 181 3.66 -4.23 13.09
N MET A 182 3.32 -5.05 12.08
CA MET A 182 3.95 -6.37 11.88
C MET A 182 5.39 -6.24 11.39
N GLU A 183 5.71 -5.12 10.75
CA GLU A 183 7.05 -4.76 10.26
C GLU A 183 7.46 -3.36 10.77
N LYS A 184 8.75 -3.08 10.67
CA LYS A 184 9.27 -1.71 10.86
C LYS A 184 9.10 -0.91 9.56
N PRO A 185 8.85 0.41 9.58
CA PRO A 185 8.73 1.23 8.37
C PRO A 185 9.93 1.13 7.42
N ALA A 186 11.14 0.97 7.96
CA ALA A 186 12.34 0.79 7.14
C ALA A 186 12.35 -0.55 6.38
N ALA A 187 11.78 -1.61 6.95
CA ALA A 187 11.70 -2.92 6.29
C ALA A 187 10.77 -2.88 5.06
N GLN A 188 9.66 -2.15 5.14
CA GLN A 188 8.75 -1.95 4.01
C GLN A 188 9.45 -1.27 2.82
N LEU A 189 10.37 -0.34 3.09
CA LEU A 189 11.07 0.42 2.06
C LEU A 189 12.34 -0.24 1.53
N ILE A 190 12.77 -1.37 2.11
CA ILE A 190 14.04 -2.03 1.78
C ILE A 190 14.09 -2.46 0.32
N ALA A 191 12.94 -2.83 -0.26
CA ALA A 191 12.81 -3.20 -1.67
C ALA A 191 13.33 -2.10 -2.61
N PHE A 192 13.19 -0.85 -2.21
CA PHE A 192 13.59 0.33 -2.97
C PHE A 192 14.92 0.92 -2.51
N THR A 193 15.16 0.99 -1.19
CA THR A 193 16.37 1.61 -0.62
C THR A 193 17.65 0.82 -0.91
N GLU A 194 17.54 -0.47 -1.22
CA GLU A 194 18.66 -1.31 -1.62
C GLU A 194 18.85 -1.42 -3.14
N LEU A 195 18.06 -0.68 -3.94
CA LEU A 195 18.33 -0.53 -5.35
C LEU A 195 19.52 0.39 -5.57
N THR A 196 20.39 0.04 -6.51
CA THR A 196 21.41 0.97 -7.01
C THR A 196 20.76 2.17 -7.67
N GLU A 197 21.49 3.29 -7.82
CA GLU A 197 20.95 4.47 -8.50
C GLU A 197 20.53 4.14 -9.94
N ASP A 198 21.28 3.30 -10.66
CA ASP A 198 20.94 2.87 -12.01
C ASP A 198 19.64 2.05 -12.03
N GLU A 199 19.45 1.13 -11.07
CA GLU A 199 18.19 0.37 -10.94
C GLU A 199 17.00 1.30 -10.62
N GLN A 200 17.21 2.32 -9.81
CA GLN A 200 16.17 3.32 -9.51
C GLN A 200 15.82 4.17 -10.74
N ILE A 201 16.82 4.53 -11.56
CA ILE A 201 16.62 5.25 -12.81
C ILE A 201 15.83 4.38 -13.81
N ILE A 202 16.16 3.10 -13.92
CA ILE A 202 15.40 2.13 -14.72
C ILE A 202 13.96 2.04 -14.24
N LEU A 203 13.76 1.90 -12.92
CA LEU A 203 12.43 1.85 -12.32
C LEU A 203 11.61 3.10 -12.68
N LEU A 204 12.18 4.30 -12.54
CA LEU A 204 11.53 5.54 -12.92
C LEU A 204 11.17 5.56 -14.42
N ALA A 205 12.10 5.16 -15.28
CA ALA A 205 11.89 5.18 -16.72
C ALA A 205 10.77 4.22 -17.14
N GLU A 206 10.75 3.00 -16.61
CA GLU A 206 9.70 2.01 -16.90
C GLU A 206 8.35 2.43 -16.30
N THR A 207 8.33 3.03 -15.11
CA THR A 207 7.10 3.59 -14.53
C THR A 207 6.48 4.65 -15.45
N LEU A 208 7.26 5.64 -15.88
CA LEU A 208 6.75 6.71 -16.75
C LEU A 208 6.30 6.17 -18.13
N LYS A 209 6.98 5.14 -18.64
CA LYS A 209 6.59 4.43 -19.86
C LYS A 209 5.27 3.69 -19.68
N GLY A 210 5.09 3.00 -18.55
CA GLY A 210 3.84 2.32 -18.17
C GLY A 210 2.67 3.29 -18.09
N MET A 211 2.80 4.38 -17.33
CA MET A 211 1.77 5.42 -17.20
C MET A 211 1.35 6.01 -18.56
N LYS A 212 2.32 6.25 -19.45
CA LYS A 212 2.03 6.71 -20.81
C LYS A 212 1.30 5.66 -21.64
N LYS A 213 1.67 4.37 -21.53
CA LYS A 213 1.04 3.25 -22.22
C LYS A 213 -0.42 3.10 -21.76
N GLU A 214 -0.67 3.04 -20.45
CA GLU A 214 -2.01 2.92 -19.88
C GLU A 214 -2.92 4.03 -20.40
N ARG A 215 -2.47 5.27 -20.37
CA ARG A 215 -3.23 6.41 -20.87
C ARG A 215 -3.53 6.29 -22.37
N ALA A 216 -2.57 5.82 -23.17
CA ALA A 216 -2.76 5.63 -24.61
C ALA A 216 -3.75 4.51 -24.92
N GLU A 217 -3.83 3.50 -24.06
CA GLU A 217 -4.74 2.36 -24.17
C GLU A 217 -6.08 2.59 -23.47
N GLY A 218 -6.26 3.72 -22.76
CA GLY A 218 -7.44 4.01 -21.96
C GLY A 218 -7.60 3.05 -20.77
N LYS A 219 -6.49 2.52 -20.25
CA LYS A 219 -6.45 1.62 -19.09
C LYS A 219 -6.10 2.39 -17.82
N ASP A 220 -6.56 1.88 -16.71
CA ASP A 220 -6.21 2.33 -15.36
C ASP A 220 -6.06 1.07 -14.49
N THR A 221 -4.82 0.59 -14.38
CA THR A 221 -4.50 -0.62 -13.59
C THR A 221 -4.86 -0.44 -12.12
N THR A 222 -4.79 0.78 -11.60
CA THR A 222 -5.20 1.06 -10.22
C THR A 222 -6.71 0.94 -10.05
N GLN A 223 -7.50 1.46 -11.00
CA GLN A 223 -8.96 1.27 -10.98
C GLN A 223 -9.33 -0.20 -11.14
N GLU A 224 -8.65 -0.94 -12.02
CA GLU A 224 -8.87 -2.39 -12.15
C GLU A 224 -8.58 -3.14 -10.84
N LEU A 225 -7.55 -2.73 -10.09
CA LEU A 225 -7.25 -3.30 -8.78
C LEU A 225 -8.32 -2.95 -7.74
N ILE A 226 -8.84 -1.72 -7.75
CA ILE A 226 -9.96 -1.30 -6.90
C ILE A 226 -11.20 -2.14 -7.21
N ASP A 227 -11.54 -2.28 -8.49
CA ASP A 227 -12.70 -3.06 -8.93
C ASP A 227 -12.57 -4.54 -8.52
N ALA A 228 -11.38 -5.13 -8.68
CA ALA A 228 -11.09 -6.48 -8.21
C ALA A 228 -11.25 -6.60 -6.68
N TYR A 229 -10.71 -5.64 -5.93
CA TYR A 229 -10.83 -5.58 -4.47
C TYR A 229 -12.28 -5.50 -4.00
N ILE A 230 -13.10 -4.68 -4.65
CA ILE A 230 -14.53 -4.52 -4.33
C ILE A 230 -15.30 -5.83 -4.50
N THR A 231 -14.91 -6.70 -5.45
CA THR A 231 -15.53 -8.03 -5.56
C THR A 231 -15.22 -8.92 -4.35
N GLY A 232 -14.10 -8.68 -3.68
CA GLY A 232 -13.58 -9.51 -2.60
C GLY A 232 -13.09 -10.88 -3.07
N GLU A 233 -12.78 -11.06 -4.35
CA GLU A 233 -12.29 -12.32 -4.92
C GLU A 233 -10.76 -12.29 -5.05
N PRO A 234 -10.01 -13.06 -4.23
CA PRO A 234 -8.54 -13.06 -4.23
C PRO A 234 -7.94 -13.34 -5.61
N GLU A 235 -8.58 -14.20 -6.40
CA GLU A 235 -8.10 -14.60 -7.74
C GLU A 235 -8.13 -13.43 -8.73
N LYS A 236 -9.10 -12.53 -8.61
CA LYS A 236 -9.17 -11.32 -9.44
C LYS A 236 -8.06 -10.33 -9.08
N ILE A 237 -7.79 -10.18 -7.79
CA ILE A 237 -6.69 -9.34 -7.29
C ILE A 237 -5.35 -9.92 -7.77
N ALA A 238 -5.16 -11.24 -7.60
CA ALA A 238 -3.97 -11.94 -8.09
C ALA A 238 -3.77 -11.71 -9.59
N ALA A 239 -4.83 -11.83 -10.39
CA ALA A 239 -4.74 -11.65 -11.85
C ALA A 239 -4.28 -10.24 -12.26
N VAL A 240 -4.71 -9.19 -11.56
CA VAL A 240 -4.26 -7.81 -11.81
C VAL A 240 -2.79 -7.65 -11.43
N ILE A 241 -2.40 -8.13 -10.24
CA ILE A 241 -1.02 -8.07 -9.72
C ILE A 241 -0.09 -8.86 -10.65
N ASP A 242 -0.42 -10.12 -10.96
CA ASP A 242 0.38 -10.99 -11.84
C ASP A 242 0.60 -10.38 -13.22
N ARG A 243 -0.42 -9.73 -13.79
CA ARG A 243 -0.29 -9.06 -15.07
C ARG A 243 0.69 -7.89 -14.97
N SER A 244 0.56 -7.04 -13.96
CA SER A 244 1.45 -5.90 -13.75
C SER A 244 2.90 -6.33 -13.55
N ILE A 245 3.10 -7.43 -12.79
CA ILE A 245 4.42 -8.01 -12.55
C ILE A 245 5.01 -8.60 -13.83
N ARG A 246 4.21 -9.37 -14.61
CA ARG A 246 4.67 -9.94 -15.88
C ARG A 246 5.08 -8.84 -16.87
N GLU A 247 4.30 -7.80 -17.00
CA GLU A 247 4.64 -6.66 -17.88
C GLU A 247 6.00 -6.05 -17.51
N MET A 248 6.34 -5.99 -16.21
CA MET A 248 7.65 -5.53 -15.73
C MET A 248 8.74 -6.60 -15.93
N ALA A 249 8.41 -7.89 -15.75
CA ALA A 249 9.35 -9.01 -15.78
C ALA A 249 9.60 -9.61 -17.18
N GLU A 250 8.79 -9.28 -18.20
CA GLU A 250 8.97 -9.76 -19.58
C GLU A 250 9.86 -8.84 -20.45
N GLY A 251 10.25 -7.69 -19.92
CA GLY A 251 11.07 -6.71 -20.63
C GLY A 251 12.57 -6.90 -20.48
N GLU A 252 13.31 -5.93 -20.98
CA GLU A 252 14.78 -5.83 -20.88
C GLU A 252 15.29 -5.85 -19.43
N HIS A 253 14.42 -5.48 -18.46
CA HIS A 253 14.73 -5.33 -17.04
C HIS A 253 14.06 -6.40 -16.14
N LYS A 254 13.89 -7.62 -16.69
CA LYS A 254 13.28 -8.76 -16.01
C LYS A 254 13.84 -9.00 -14.60
N GLU A 255 15.17 -8.99 -14.46
CA GLU A 255 15.84 -9.25 -13.17
C GLU A 255 15.45 -8.23 -12.09
N LEU A 256 15.26 -6.95 -12.47
CA LEU A 256 14.80 -5.91 -11.56
C LEU A 256 13.34 -6.17 -11.13
N GLY A 257 12.47 -6.57 -12.07
CA GLY A 257 11.08 -6.93 -11.77
C GLY A 257 10.97 -8.09 -10.80
N GLU A 258 11.72 -9.19 -11.03
CA GLU A 258 11.76 -10.35 -10.14
C GLU A 258 12.32 -10.00 -8.75
N LYS A 259 13.37 -9.17 -8.69
CA LYS A 259 13.94 -8.64 -7.44
C LYS A 259 12.93 -7.83 -6.64
N LEU A 260 12.20 -6.94 -7.29
CA LEU A 260 11.17 -6.12 -6.64
C LEU A 260 10.03 -6.98 -6.14
N LEU A 261 9.50 -7.89 -6.97
CA LEU A 261 8.44 -8.81 -6.58
C LEU A 261 8.80 -9.60 -5.33
N LYS A 262 9.97 -10.24 -5.36
CA LYS A 262 10.45 -11.02 -4.22
C LYS A 262 10.49 -10.19 -2.94
N ARG A 263 11.00 -8.96 -3.01
CA ARG A 263 11.17 -8.08 -1.84
C ARG A 263 9.87 -7.42 -1.38
N LEU A 264 8.98 -7.06 -2.31
CA LEU A 264 7.72 -6.39 -1.99
C LEU A 264 6.66 -7.33 -1.46
N LEU A 265 6.67 -8.60 -1.87
CA LEU A 265 5.70 -9.61 -1.45
C LEU A 265 6.37 -10.74 -0.67
N ASN A 266 7.09 -11.66 -1.32
CA ASN A 266 7.47 -12.94 -0.73
C ASN A 266 8.29 -12.83 0.57
N ASP A 267 9.30 -11.93 0.60
CA ASP A 267 10.14 -11.76 1.79
C ASP A 267 9.35 -11.11 2.94
N ARG A 268 8.41 -10.22 2.61
CA ARG A 268 7.54 -9.55 3.58
C ARG A 268 6.44 -10.47 4.07
N ASP A 269 5.84 -11.29 3.20
CA ASP A 269 4.85 -12.31 3.60
C ASP A 269 5.40 -13.20 4.70
N LYS A 270 6.63 -13.68 4.50
CA LYS A 270 7.30 -14.49 5.50
C LYS A 270 7.56 -13.72 6.81
N THR A 271 8.04 -12.49 6.72
CA THR A 271 8.34 -11.66 7.91
C THR A 271 7.06 -11.37 8.71
N MET A 272 5.98 -11.00 8.04
CA MET A 272 4.69 -10.75 8.68
C MET A 272 4.10 -12.05 9.26
N ALA A 273 4.19 -13.17 8.54
CA ALA A 273 3.74 -14.45 9.04
C ALA A 273 4.51 -14.89 10.29
N ASP A 274 5.84 -14.72 10.31
CA ASP A 274 6.67 -15.03 11.48
C ASP A 274 6.26 -14.17 12.70
N PHE A 275 5.97 -12.88 12.48
CA PHE A 275 5.43 -11.98 13.52
C PHE A 275 4.08 -12.48 14.04
N ILE A 276 3.14 -12.80 13.14
CA ILE A 276 1.81 -13.30 13.50
C ILE A 276 1.92 -14.59 14.31
N ILE A 277 2.73 -15.55 13.86
CA ILE A 277 2.96 -16.83 14.54
C ILE A 277 3.51 -16.60 15.95
N ALA A 278 4.47 -15.70 16.12
CA ALA A 278 5.04 -15.35 17.42
C ALA A 278 3.98 -14.74 18.34
N THR A 279 3.20 -13.77 17.85
CA THR A 279 2.14 -13.09 18.59
C THR A 279 1.07 -14.09 19.05
N LEU A 280 0.57 -14.94 18.15
CA LEU A 280 -0.44 -15.94 18.46
C LEU A 280 0.03 -16.97 19.51
N LYS A 281 1.32 -17.29 19.49
CA LYS A 281 1.94 -18.20 20.46
C LYS A 281 2.08 -17.55 21.83
N ASP A 282 2.45 -16.27 21.86
CA ASP A 282 2.71 -15.54 23.11
C ASP A 282 1.42 -15.10 23.80
N GLN A 283 0.36 -14.82 23.02
CA GLN A 283 -0.93 -14.30 23.50
C GLN A 283 -2.11 -15.16 23.01
N PRO A 284 -2.16 -16.47 23.31
CA PRO A 284 -3.18 -17.39 22.78
C PRO A 284 -4.59 -17.15 23.31
N ALA A 285 -4.74 -16.37 24.38
CA ALA A 285 -6.04 -16.04 24.99
C ALA A 285 -6.69 -14.82 24.31
N ASP A 286 -5.93 -14.04 23.59
CA ASP A 286 -6.39 -12.78 22.99
C ASP A 286 -6.84 -12.98 21.55
N SER A 287 -7.71 -12.11 21.08
CA SER A 287 -8.12 -12.03 19.69
C SER A 287 -7.38 -10.89 18.99
N HIS A 288 -6.77 -11.19 17.85
CA HIS A 288 -5.93 -10.28 17.08
C HIS A 288 -6.51 -10.05 15.71
N PHE A 289 -6.47 -8.80 15.23
CA PHE A 289 -6.84 -8.43 13.85
C PHE A 289 -5.60 -7.93 13.12
N PHE A 290 -5.09 -8.74 12.18
CA PHE A 290 -3.91 -8.44 11.38
C PHE A 290 -4.33 -7.95 10.01
N ALA A 291 -4.04 -6.70 9.69
CA ALA A 291 -4.38 -6.06 8.42
C ALA A 291 -3.12 -5.82 7.58
N ALA A 292 -3.13 -6.32 6.34
CA ALA A 292 -2.08 -6.06 5.35
C ALA A 292 -2.70 -5.84 3.97
N GLY A 293 -1.94 -5.28 3.03
CA GLY A 293 -2.39 -5.11 1.65
C GLY A 293 -2.85 -6.43 1.05
N ALA A 294 -3.93 -6.41 0.28
CA ALA A 294 -4.57 -7.61 -0.30
C ALA A 294 -3.59 -8.48 -1.12
N GLY A 295 -2.54 -7.87 -1.67
CA GLY A 295 -1.47 -8.59 -2.38
C GLY A 295 -0.75 -9.64 -1.54
N HIS A 296 -0.73 -9.49 -0.20
CA HIS A 296 -0.11 -10.40 0.75
C HIS A 296 -0.96 -11.64 1.10
N PHE A 297 -2.17 -11.74 0.53
CA PHE A 297 -3.11 -12.84 0.75
C PHE A 297 -3.48 -13.58 -0.53
N VAL A 298 -2.81 -13.29 -1.65
CA VAL A 298 -3.07 -13.91 -2.95
C VAL A 298 -1.83 -14.65 -3.46
N GLY A 299 -2.01 -15.51 -4.47
CA GLY A 299 -0.94 -16.35 -4.98
C GLY A 299 -0.73 -17.63 -4.18
N GLU A 300 0.20 -18.48 -4.64
CA GLU A 300 0.47 -19.80 -4.03
C GLU A 300 1.15 -19.71 -2.65
N ILE A 301 2.06 -18.75 -2.49
CA ILE A 301 2.77 -18.48 -1.24
C ILE A 301 2.33 -17.10 -0.76
N ASN A 302 1.74 -17.03 0.42
CA ASN A 302 1.21 -15.81 1.02
C ASN A 302 1.18 -15.96 2.55
N ILE A 303 0.77 -14.92 3.26
CA ILE A 303 0.71 -14.95 4.74
C ILE A 303 -0.16 -16.12 5.25
N ALA A 304 -1.33 -16.36 4.64
CA ALA A 304 -2.24 -17.40 5.11
C ALA A 304 -1.63 -18.80 4.95
N THR A 305 -0.93 -19.07 3.83
CA THR A 305 -0.26 -20.36 3.60
C THR A 305 0.88 -20.60 4.59
N HIS A 306 1.66 -19.58 4.95
CA HIS A 306 2.69 -19.69 5.99
C HIS A 306 2.10 -20.05 7.36
N LEU A 307 0.91 -19.54 7.71
CA LEU A 307 0.24 -19.90 8.96
C LEU A 307 -0.27 -21.35 8.92
N VAL A 308 -0.80 -21.80 7.78
CA VAL A 308 -1.21 -23.19 7.58
C VAL A 308 -0.02 -24.13 7.74
N ASP A 309 1.12 -23.82 7.13
CA ASP A 309 2.35 -24.59 7.25
C ASP A 309 2.88 -24.62 8.70
N ALA A 310 2.63 -23.55 9.45
CA ALA A 310 2.92 -23.49 10.88
C ALA A 310 1.91 -24.28 11.72
N GLY A 311 0.85 -24.86 11.12
CA GLY A 311 -0.12 -25.75 11.76
C GLY A 311 -1.35 -25.03 12.36
N TYR A 312 -1.62 -23.79 11.99
CA TYR A 312 -2.89 -23.12 12.28
C TYR A 312 -3.96 -23.53 11.26
N THR A 313 -5.22 -23.45 11.65
CA THR A 313 -6.35 -23.55 10.73
C THR A 313 -6.69 -22.13 10.26
N VAL A 314 -6.59 -21.87 8.97
CA VAL A 314 -6.92 -20.59 8.36
C VAL A 314 -8.08 -20.78 7.39
N THR A 315 -9.23 -20.18 7.69
CA THR A 315 -10.47 -20.38 6.94
C THR A 315 -10.98 -19.04 6.42
N ARG A 316 -11.28 -18.97 5.12
CA ARG A 316 -11.92 -17.80 4.52
C ARG A 316 -13.29 -17.55 5.15
N VAL A 317 -13.57 -16.29 5.48
CA VAL A 317 -14.91 -15.82 5.87
C VAL A 317 -15.54 -15.18 4.62
N GLU A 318 -16.67 -15.70 4.17
CA GLU A 318 -17.33 -15.27 2.94
C GLU A 318 -18.57 -14.40 3.15
N GLU A 319 -19.17 -14.47 4.37
CA GLU A 319 -20.41 -13.76 4.76
C GLU A 319 -20.29 -13.19 6.18
#